data_eca9b6751bfea96ca6603418c03412d6
#
_entry.id   eca9b6751bfea96ca6603418c03412d6
#
_cell.length_a   1.000
_cell.length_b   1.000
_cell.length_c   1.000
_cell.angle_alpha   90.00
_cell.angle_beta   90.00
_cell.angle_gamma   90.00
#
_symmetry.space_group_name_H-M   'P 1'
#
loop_
_entity.id
_entity.type
_entity.pdbx_description
1 polymer ?
#
loop_
_entity_poly.entity_id
_entity_poly.type
_entity_poly.pdbx_seq_one_letter_code
_entity_poly.pdbx_strand_id
1 'polypeptide(L)'
;MPEDAPKNKIEKTKKNGATIVFYKRHVESREEIAIKLAKELNFPLVKPFDNEDIIAGQGSFGLEVAEFFLSSDIKLDILLSCTSGGGLVAGTGIAIKHFFPDALISVSYTHLRAHET
;
A
#
# COMPACT_ATOMS: atom_id res chain seq x y z
N MET A 1 -15.68 -0.85 -5.49
CA MET A 1 -15.88 -0.38 -4.09
C MET A 1 -17.06 -1.10 -3.46
N PRO A 2 -17.11 -1.33 -2.13
CA PRO A 2 -18.34 -1.84 -1.52
C PRO A 2 -19.48 -0.79 -1.63
N GLU A 3 -20.73 -1.26 -1.76
CA GLU A 3 -21.90 -0.39 -1.89
C GLU A 3 -22.10 0.54 -0.68
N ASP A 4 -21.64 0.09 0.50
CA ASP A 4 -21.67 0.84 1.76
C ASP A 4 -20.47 1.76 1.98
N ALA A 5 -19.68 2.04 0.94
CA ALA A 5 -18.54 2.93 1.06
C ALA A 5 -18.97 4.38 1.39
N PRO A 6 -18.20 5.13 2.19
CA PRO A 6 -18.51 6.51 2.51
C PRO A 6 -18.68 7.37 1.25
N LYS A 7 -19.73 8.19 1.19
CA LYS A 7 -20.08 9.03 0.03
C LYS A 7 -18.90 9.91 -0.42
N ASN A 8 -18.18 10.52 0.52
CA ASN A 8 -17.03 11.36 0.23
C ASN A 8 -15.92 10.62 -0.52
N LYS A 9 -15.70 9.32 -0.23
CA LYS A 9 -14.72 8.49 -0.95
C LYS A 9 -15.19 8.17 -2.37
N ILE A 10 -16.48 7.86 -2.54
CA ILE A 10 -17.08 7.61 -3.84
C ILE A 10 -16.96 8.85 -4.73
N GLU A 11 -17.35 10.02 -4.20
CA GLU A 11 -17.31 11.29 -4.94
C GLU A 11 -15.89 11.68 -5.35
N LYS A 12 -14.91 11.59 -4.40
CA LYS A 12 -13.50 11.87 -4.70
C LYS A 12 -12.94 10.94 -5.78
N THR A 13 -13.27 9.65 -5.72
CA THR A 13 -12.81 8.68 -6.71
C THR A 13 -13.39 9.00 -8.10
N LYS A 14 -14.69 9.31 -8.19
CA LYS A 14 -15.33 9.73 -9.44
C LYS A 14 -14.74 11.04 -9.98
N LYS A 15 -14.50 12.02 -9.11
CA LYS A 15 -13.92 13.31 -9.49
C LYS A 15 -12.52 13.15 -10.11
N ASN A 16 -11.78 12.13 -9.71
CA ASN A 16 -10.48 11.79 -10.31
C ASN A 16 -10.60 10.98 -11.61
N GLY A 17 -11.78 10.86 -12.20
CA GLY A 17 -12.02 10.19 -13.48
C GLY A 17 -12.10 8.67 -13.41
N ALA A 18 -12.12 8.07 -12.22
CA ALA A 18 -12.20 6.62 -12.10
C ALA A 18 -13.63 6.08 -12.28
N THR A 19 -13.76 5.00 -13.04
CA THR A 19 -14.98 4.19 -13.09
C THR A 19 -15.07 3.33 -11.84
N ILE A 20 -16.20 3.39 -11.13
CA ILE A 20 -16.42 2.62 -9.92
C ILE A 20 -17.34 1.45 -10.20
N VAL A 21 -16.86 0.26 -9.92
CA VAL A 21 -17.67 -0.97 -9.87
C VAL A 21 -17.99 -1.26 -8.41
N PHE A 22 -19.28 -1.34 -8.10
CA PHE A 22 -19.76 -1.64 -6.76
C PHE A 22 -19.90 -3.15 -6.55
N TYR A 23 -19.77 -3.58 -5.32
CA TYR A 23 -19.96 -4.96 -4.88
C TYR A 23 -20.59 -5.03 -3.49
N LYS A 24 -21.30 -6.10 -3.22
CA LYS A 24 -21.94 -6.36 -1.92
C LYS A 24 -20.93 -7.02 -0.98
N ARG A 25 -20.52 -6.27 0.06
CA ARG A 25 -19.66 -6.78 1.12
C ARG A 25 -20.29 -8.02 1.76
N HIS A 26 -19.50 -9.03 2.07
CA HIS A 26 -19.91 -10.32 2.64
C HIS A 26 -20.69 -11.27 1.71
N VAL A 27 -21.02 -10.88 0.51
CA VAL A 27 -21.73 -11.71 -0.48
C VAL A 27 -20.86 -11.96 -1.71
N GLU A 28 -20.09 -10.96 -2.13
CA GLU A 28 -19.28 -10.99 -3.34
C GLU A 28 -17.79 -10.82 -3.02
N SER A 29 -16.95 -11.50 -3.77
CA SER A 29 -15.49 -11.39 -3.66
C SER A 29 -14.99 -10.20 -4.50
N ARG A 30 -14.43 -9.20 -3.81
CA ARG A 30 -13.79 -8.07 -4.47
C ARG A 30 -12.68 -8.51 -5.42
N GLU A 31 -11.92 -9.51 -5.00
CA GLU A 31 -10.78 -10.03 -5.75
C GLU A 31 -11.23 -10.72 -7.03
N GLU A 32 -12.26 -11.54 -6.98
CA GLU A 32 -12.81 -12.23 -8.16
C GLU A 32 -13.38 -11.24 -9.17
N ILE A 33 -14.13 -10.23 -8.71
CA ILE A 33 -14.65 -9.17 -9.56
C ILE A 33 -13.50 -8.41 -10.23
N ALA A 34 -12.45 -8.06 -9.48
CA ALA A 34 -11.30 -7.35 -10.02
C ALA A 34 -10.55 -8.18 -11.08
N ILE A 35 -10.33 -9.48 -10.83
CA ILE A 35 -9.69 -10.39 -11.79
C ILE A 35 -10.53 -10.52 -13.06
N LYS A 36 -11.85 -10.68 -12.92
CA LYS A 36 -12.76 -10.78 -14.05
C LYS A 36 -12.72 -9.51 -14.92
N LEU A 37 -12.86 -8.34 -14.31
CA LEU A 37 -12.81 -7.06 -15.01
C LEU A 37 -11.46 -6.80 -15.68
N ALA A 38 -10.36 -7.13 -15.02
CA ALA A 38 -9.02 -6.99 -15.58
C ALA A 38 -8.86 -7.81 -16.87
N LYS A 39 -9.40 -9.04 -16.89
CA LYS A 39 -9.41 -9.90 -18.07
C LYS A 39 -10.32 -9.34 -19.18
N GLU A 40 -11.55 -8.94 -18.85
CA GLU A 40 -12.53 -8.43 -19.82
C GLU A 40 -12.05 -7.13 -20.48
N LEU A 41 -11.42 -6.24 -19.72
CA LEU A 41 -10.93 -4.95 -20.20
C LEU A 41 -9.49 -4.99 -20.72
N ASN A 42 -8.82 -6.14 -20.61
CA ASN A 42 -7.41 -6.31 -20.94
C ASN A 42 -6.50 -5.28 -20.22
N PHE A 43 -6.75 -5.03 -18.95
CA PHE A 43 -5.97 -4.12 -18.11
C PHE A 43 -5.16 -4.88 -17.07
N PRO A 44 -3.97 -4.40 -16.70
CA PRO A 44 -3.24 -4.96 -15.59
C PRO A 44 -3.98 -4.73 -14.27
N LEU A 45 -4.01 -5.76 -13.43
CA LEU A 45 -4.56 -5.66 -12.08
C LEU A 45 -3.49 -5.17 -11.11
N VAL A 46 -3.63 -3.94 -10.62
CA VAL A 46 -2.77 -3.39 -9.58
C VAL A 46 -3.26 -3.88 -8.22
N LYS A 47 -2.48 -4.75 -7.57
CA LYS A 47 -2.78 -5.28 -6.24
C LYS A 47 -2.58 -4.22 -5.15
N PRO A 48 -3.24 -4.35 -3.98
CA PRO A 48 -3.12 -3.34 -2.92
C PRO A 48 -1.78 -3.40 -2.15
N PHE A 49 -1.07 -4.55 -2.10
CA PHE A 49 0.18 -4.71 -1.36
C PHE A 49 1.01 -5.91 -1.81
N ASP A 50 0.56 -7.12 -1.74
CA ASP A 50 1.31 -8.36 -1.94
C ASP A 50 1.63 -8.63 -3.43
N ASN A 51 2.58 -7.86 -3.95
CA ASN A 51 3.04 -7.94 -5.33
C ASN A 51 4.41 -7.24 -5.45
N GLU A 52 5.34 -7.82 -6.20
CA GLU A 52 6.72 -7.33 -6.33
C GLU A 52 6.80 -5.91 -6.87
N ASP A 53 6.03 -5.58 -7.92
CA ASP A 53 6.02 -4.25 -8.52
C ASP A 53 5.48 -3.19 -7.54
N ILE A 54 4.47 -3.56 -6.74
CA ILE A 54 3.91 -2.68 -5.71
C ILE A 54 4.92 -2.44 -4.60
N ILE A 55 5.59 -3.50 -4.13
CA ILE A 55 6.64 -3.39 -3.11
C ILE A 55 7.80 -2.55 -3.63
N ALA A 56 8.25 -2.78 -4.86
CA ALA A 56 9.29 -1.98 -5.50
C ALA A 56 8.88 -0.51 -5.64
N GLY A 57 7.65 -0.24 -6.07
CA GLY A 57 7.09 1.11 -6.14
C GLY A 57 7.08 1.82 -4.78
N GLN A 58 6.75 1.13 -3.69
CA GLN A 58 6.82 1.67 -2.32
C GLN A 58 8.26 1.89 -1.85
N GLY A 59 9.23 1.19 -2.44
CA GLY A 59 10.66 1.38 -2.19
C GLY A 59 11.14 2.79 -2.57
N SER A 60 10.51 3.46 -3.54
CA SER A 60 10.86 4.84 -3.94
C SER A 60 10.79 5.82 -2.76
N PHE A 61 9.80 5.68 -1.88
CA PHE A 61 9.74 6.45 -0.65
C PHE A 61 10.94 6.21 0.25
N GLY A 62 11.37 4.95 0.39
CA GLY A 62 12.56 4.60 1.16
C GLY A 62 13.85 5.17 0.56
N LEU A 63 13.95 5.22 -0.78
CA LEU A 63 15.08 5.86 -1.46
C LEU A 63 15.15 7.36 -1.17
N GLU A 64 14.04 8.08 -1.28
CA GLU A 64 13.99 9.52 -0.97
C GLU A 64 14.39 9.81 0.49
N VAL A 65 13.91 8.98 1.43
CA VAL A 65 14.33 9.09 2.84
C VAL A 65 15.84 8.83 2.99
N ALA A 66 16.36 7.78 2.35
CA ALA A 66 17.79 7.46 2.41
C ALA A 66 18.65 8.58 1.83
N GLU A 67 18.29 9.13 0.67
CA GLU A 67 18.98 10.27 0.04
C GLU A 67 19.03 11.49 0.96
N PHE A 68 17.93 11.81 1.63
CA PHE A 68 17.89 12.91 2.58
C PHE A 68 18.89 12.72 3.73
N PHE A 69 18.91 11.55 4.35
CA PHE A 69 19.80 11.25 5.48
C PHE A 69 21.27 11.21 5.06
N LEU A 70 21.58 10.63 3.88
CA LEU A 70 22.94 10.62 3.33
C LEU A 70 23.44 12.01 3.01
N SER A 71 22.60 12.86 2.41
CA SER A 71 22.98 14.24 2.06
C SER A 71 23.12 15.17 3.26
N SER A 72 22.46 14.84 4.36
CA SER A 72 22.49 15.63 5.61
C SER A 72 23.58 15.19 6.59
N ASP A 73 24.33 14.14 6.27
CA ASP A 73 25.31 13.51 7.16
C ASP A 73 24.73 13.11 8.54
N ILE A 74 23.48 12.64 8.50
CA ILE A 74 22.73 12.20 9.69
C ILE A 74 22.55 10.69 9.63
N LYS A 75 22.87 9.99 10.73
CA LYS A 75 22.64 8.57 10.85
C LYS A 75 21.15 8.27 11.03
N LEU A 76 20.65 7.31 10.28
CA LEU A 76 19.29 6.77 10.45
C LEU A 76 19.34 5.56 11.38
N ASP A 77 18.88 5.71 12.62
CA ASP A 77 18.85 4.62 13.60
C ASP A 77 17.55 3.82 13.56
N ILE A 78 16.41 4.49 13.38
CA ILE A 78 15.10 3.84 13.40
C ILE A 78 14.19 4.44 12.33
N LEU A 79 13.57 3.59 11.52
CA LEU A 79 12.45 3.93 10.67
C LEU A 79 11.15 3.40 11.30
N LEU A 80 10.25 4.32 11.67
CA LEU A 80 8.90 3.96 12.13
C LEU A 80 7.91 4.14 10.99
N SER A 81 7.26 3.05 10.60
CA SER A 81 6.28 3.04 9.50
C SER A 81 4.91 2.56 9.97
N CYS A 82 3.84 3.14 9.42
CA CYS A 82 2.52 2.56 9.55
C CYS A 82 2.42 1.29 8.70
N THR A 83 1.67 0.31 9.17
CA THR A 83 1.45 -0.93 8.42
C THR A 83 -0.03 -1.32 8.38
N SER A 84 -0.43 -1.95 7.28
CA SER A 84 -1.71 -2.62 7.08
C SER A 84 -1.45 -3.91 6.32
N GLY A 85 -1.44 -3.89 4.98
CA GLY A 85 -1.09 -5.02 4.14
C GLY A 85 0.42 -5.31 4.01
N GLY A 86 1.27 -4.41 4.51
CA GLY A 86 2.72 -4.61 4.58
C GLY A 86 3.52 -4.09 3.38
N GLY A 87 2.89 -3.79 2.23
CA GLY A 87 3.61 -3.37 1.02
C GLY A 87 4.49 -2.13 1.19
N LEU A 88 3.98 -1.11 1.90
CA LEU A 88 4.74 0.10 2.19
C LEU A 88 5.99 -0.20 3.03
N VAL A 89 5.82 -0.86 4.16
CA VAL A 89 6.94 -1.14 5.06
C VAL A 89 7.94 -2.11 4.44
N ALA A 90 7.49 -3.06 3.61
CA ALA A 90 8.37 -3.98 2.90
C ALA A 90 9.26 -3.21 1.90
N GLY A 91 8.66 -2.44 0.98
CA GLY A 91 9.43 -1.68 -0.01
C GLY A 91 10.35 -0.64 0.61
N THR A 92 9.81 0.17 1.53
CA THR A 92 10.60 1.18 2.25
C THR A 92 11.72 0.55 3.06
N GLY A 93 11.43 -0.54 3.77
CA GLY A 93 12.41 -1.24 4.58
C GLY A 93 13.57 -1.82 3.77
N ILE A 94 13.29 -2.42 2.61
CA ILE A 94 14.32 -2.91 1.69
C ILE A 94 15.25 -1.78 1.27
N ALA A 95 14.68 -0.65 0.83
CA ALA A 95 15.47 0.51 0.40
C ALA A 95 16.32 1.07 1.55
N ILE A 96 15.74 1.26 2.72
CA ILE A 96 16.46 1.77 3.91
C ILE A 96 17.58 0.82 4.32
N LYS A 97 17.32 -0.48 4.39
CA LYS A 97 18.33 -1.48 4.79
C LYS A 97 19.51 -1.59 3.82
N HIS A 98 19.30 -1.21 2.56
CA HIS A 98 20.40 -1.15 1.60
C HIS A 98 21.44 -0.09 1.96
N PHE A 99 21.02 1.09 2.40
CA PHE A 99 21.91 2.20 2.75
C PHE A 99 22.26 2.25 4.23
N PHE A 100 21.35 1.82 5.09
CA PHE A 100 21.47 1.81 6.55
C PHE A 100 21.17 0.42 7.10
N PRO A 101 22.09 -0.55 6.94
CA PRO A 101 21.86 -1.95 7.33
C PRO A 101 21.55 -2.13 8.81
N ASP A 102 22.08 -1.27 9.67
CA ASP A 102 21.88 -1.31 11.13
C ASP A 102 20.58 -0.62 11.57
N ALA A 103 19.92 0.17 10.71
CA ALA A 103 18.69 0.86 11.08
C ALA A 103 17.57 -0.13 11.45
N LEU A 104 16.90 0.11 12.56
CA LEU A 104 15.75 -0.69 12.97
C LEU A 104 14.53 -0.29 12.17
N ILE A 105 13.79 -1.27 11.64
CA ILE A 105 12.49 -1.05 11.00
C ILE A 105 11.41 -1.43 12.00
N SER A 106 10.65 -0.46 12.44
CA SER A 106 9.57 -0.64 13.40
C SER A 106 8.23 -0.26 12.78
N VAL A 107 7.16 -0.91 13.21
CA VAL A 107 5.82 -0.67 12.66
C VAL A 107 4.85 -0.23 13.73
N SER A 108 3.91 0.64 13.34
CA SER A 108 2.79 1.05 14.17
C SER A 108 1.48 0.65 13.51
N TYR A 109 0.62 0.01 14.27
CA TYR A 109 -0.76 -0.30 13.89
C TYR A 109 -1.69 0.77 14.47
N THR A 110 -2.53 1.33 13.63
CA THR A 110 -3.51 2.34 14.08
C THR A 110 -4.73 1.74 14.77
N HIS A 111 -5.00 0.44 14.54
CA HIS A 111 -6.09 -0.32 15.17
C HIS A 111 -5.81 -1.81 15.06
N LEU A 112 -6.29 -2.57 16.04
CA LEU A 112 -6.30 -4.03 15.98
C LEU A 112 -7.27 -4.46 14.87
N ARG A 113 -6.82 -5.35 13.98
CA ARG A 113 -7.73 -6.02 13.04
C ARG A 113 -8.67 -6.89 13.84
N ALA A 114 -9.97 -6.72 13.66
CA ALA A 114 -11.02 -7.46 14.38
C ALA A 114 -11.10 -8.98 14.04
N HIS A 115 -10.09 -9.56 13.40
CA HIS A 115 -10.13 -10.93 12.87
C HIS A 115 -8.88 -11.77 13.17
N GLU A 116 -8.09 -11.40 14.17
CA GLU A 116 -6.98 -12.23 14.63
C GLU A 116 -7.27 -12.89 16.00
N THR A 117 -8.52 -13.35 16.16
CA THR A 117 -8.91 -14.27 17.25
C THR A 117 -9.50 -15.53 16.64
#